data_fd35322ab3dac43058c6fca8d7deba3a
#
_entry.id   fd35322ab3dac43058c6fca8d7deba3a
#
_cell.length_a   1.000
_cell.length_b   1.000
_cell.length_c   1.000
_cell.angle_alpha   90.00
_cell.angle_beta   90.00
_cell.angle_gamma   90.00
#
_symmetry.space_group_name_H-M   'P 1'
#
loop_
_entity.id
_entity.type
_entity.pdbx_description
1 polymer ?
#
loop_
_entity_poly.entity_id
_entity_poly.type
_entity_poly.pdbx_seq_one_letter_code
_entity_poly.pdbx_strand_id
1 'polypeptide(L)'
;MRTKALLSAAAALAVGAFTAHAQGPVYSVNIVGYVNVDLNPGFNMVANPLDNGTNTVPTLFSSLPDFSTVFKFTGGAYEPGNTLIFGAWGDPNQTLFPGEGAFVNNAGATTNTVTFVGEVVGDGGSTNSLISGFNMVSSISPVAGGLTADLGLTPNDFDTVFEFENGAYLPGNTYIFGAWGGGDPQIAVGEAFFISAGSAIDWVQSFSF
;
A
#
# COMPACT_ATOMS: atom_id res chain seq x y z
N MET A 1 -3.21 -55.77 46.64
CA MET A 1 -2.34 -54.66 46.21
C MET A 1 -2.31 -54.42 44.69
N ARG A 2 -2.47 -55.42 43.83
CA ARG A 2 -2.43 -55.24 42.33
C ARG A 2 -3.57 -54.45 41.73
N THR A 3 -4.77 -54.52 42.31
CA THR A 3 -5.96 -53.80 41.84
C THR A 3 -5.87 -52.27 42.06
N LYS A 4 -5.23 -51.81 43.14
CA LYS A 4 -5.04 -50.38 43.42
C LYS A 4 -4.01 -49.75 42.47
N ALA A 5 -3.00 -50.50 42.06
CA ALA A 5 -1.98 -50.05 41.10
C ALA A 5 -2.56 -49.89 39.66
N LEU A 6 -3.49 -50.78 39.26
CA LEU A 6 -4.16 -50.71 37.98
C LEU A 6 -5.15 -49.55 37.89
N LEU A 7 -5.85 -49.21 38.97
CA LEU A 7 -6.76 -48.06 39.04
C LEU A 7 -6.00 -46.73 38.97
N SER A 8 -4.84 -46.61 39.62
CA SER A 8 -4.00 -45.40 39.54
C SER A 8 -3.34 -45.24 38.19
N ALA A 9 -2.96 -46.30 37.49
CA ALA A 9 -2.43 -46.21 36.13
C ALA A 9 -3.52 -45.80 35.11
N ALA A 10 -4.76 -46.31 35.26
CA ALA A 10 -5.88 -45.89 34.39
C ALA A 10 -6.30 -44.43 34.60
N ALA A 11 -6.25 -43.93 35.85
CA ALA A 11 -6.52 -42.52 36.14
C ALA A 11 -5.44 -41.57 35.57
N ALA A 12 -4.16 -41.98 35.59
CA ALA A 12 -3.07 -41.19 35.02
C ALA A 12 -3.15 -41.11 33.48
N LEU A 13 -3.59 -42.18 32.81
CA LEU A 13 -3.83 -42.19 31.37
C LEU A 13 -5.04 -41.30 30.97
N ALA A 14 -6.11 -41.27 31.77
CA ALA A 14 -7.28 -40.46 31.51
C ALA A 14 -6.99 -38.96 31.65
N VAL A 15 -6.15 -38.56 32.64
CA VAL A 15 -5.75 -37.16 32.81
C VAL A 15 -4.82 -36.67 31.67
N GLY A 16 -3.96 -37.55 31.14
CA GLY A 16 -3.08 -37.23 30.01
C GLY A 16 -3.82 -37.02 28.69
N ALA A 17 -5.00 -37.61 28.52
CA ALA A 17 -5.78 -37.47 27.27
C ALA A 17 -6.51 -36.14 27.16
N PHE A 18 -6.72 -35.41 28.27
CA PHE A 18 -7.40 -34.09 28.22
C PHE A 18 -6.47 -32.91 27.98
N THR A 19 -5.15 -33.10 27.95
CA THR A 19 -4.19 -32.01 27.68
C THR A 19 -3.74 -31.93 26.24
N ALA A 20 -4.16 -32.84 25.37
CA ALA A 20 -3.97 -32.69 23.93
C ALA A 20 -4.99 -31.72 23.37
N HIS A 21 -4.82 -30.43 23.64
CA HIS A 21 -5.45 -29.39 22.83
C HIS A 21 -4.81 -29.47 21.43
N ALA A 22 -5.49 -30.10 20.52
CA ALA A 22 -5.20 -29.86 19.11
C ALA A 22 -5.33 -28.34 18.90
N GLN A 23 -4.21 -27.64 18.71
CA GLN A 23 -4.27 -26.32 18.14
C GLN A 23 -5.03 -26.50 16.83
N GLY A 24 -6.19 -25.85 16.73
CA GLY A 24 -6.91 -25.80 15.48
C GLY A 24 -5.95 -25.38 14.36
N PRO A 25 -6.16 -25.83 13.13
CA PRO A 25 -5.32 -25.42 12.03
C PRO A 25 -5.29 -23.88 11.98
N VAL A 26 -4.11 -23.30 12.17
CA VAL A 26 -3.88 -21.88 11.93
C VAL A 26 -3.89 -21.72 10.41
N TYR A 27 -5.01 -21.30 9.86
CA TYR A 27 -5.08 -20.89 8.48
C TYR A 27 -4.55 -19.46 8.40
N SER A 28 -3.38 -19.27 7.80
CA SER A 28 -2.99 -17.99 7.27
C SER A 28 -3.78 -17.79 5.98
N VAL A 29 -4.73 -16.88 5.99
CA VAL A 29 -5.47 -16.49 4.77
C VAL A 29 -4.69 -15.36 4.12
N ASN A 30 -3.76 -15.70 3.23
CA ASN A 30 -3.14 -14.71 2.36
C ASN A 30 -4.10 -14.43 1.21
N ILE A 31 -4.67 -13.22 1.19
CA ILE A 31 -5.53 -12.78 0.10
C ILE A 31 -4.62 -12.26 -1.00
N VAL A 32 -4.60 -12.94 -2.15
CA VAL A 32 -3.88 -12.51 -3.35
C VAL A 32 -4.87 -11.85 -4.29
N GLY A 33 -4.52 -10.67 -4.76
CA GLY A 33 -5.31 -9.88 -5.70
C GLY A 33 -4.53 -9.52 -6.96
N TYR A 34 -5.24 -8.92 -7.91
CA TYR A 34 -4.63 -8.19 -9.00
C TYR A 34 -5.37 -6.86 -9.21
N VAL A 35 -4.62 -5.83 -9.57
CA VAL A 35 -5.13 -4.47 -9.83
C VAL A 35 -4.55 -3.99 -11.14
N ASN A 36 -5.39 -3.53 -12.05
CA ASN A 36 -4.98 -2.89 -13.29
C ASN A 36 -5.00 -1.38 -13.12
N VAL A 37 -3.90 -0.72 -13.46
CA VAL A 37 -3.77 0.73 -13.46
C VAL A 37 -3.35 1.19 -14.87
N ASP A 38 -4.14 2.06 -15.45
CA ASP A 38 -3.88 2.61 -16.77
C ASP A 38 -2.96 3.84 -16.67
N LEU A 39 -1.82 3.76 -17.34
CA LEU A 39 -0.85 4.85 -17.44
C LEU A 39 -0.99 5.53 -18.80
N ASN A 40 -1.51 6.73 -18.82
CA ASN A 40 -1.57 7.54 -20.03
C ASN A 40 -0.17 7.96 -20.49
N PRO A 41 0.04 8.27 -21.78
CA PRO A 41 1.29 8.86 -22.24
C PRO A 41 1.69 10.08 -21.40
N GLY A 42 2.97 10.14 -21.00
CA GLY A 42 3.47 11.17 -20.11
C GLY A 42 3.38 10.80 -18.63
N PHE A 43 3.27 11.79 -17.76
CA PHE A 43 3.32 11.59 -16.30
C PHE A 43 1.98 11.11 -15.74
N ASN A 44 2.08 10.13 -14.83
CA ASN A 44 1.00 9.59 -14.02
C ASN A 44 1.48 9.49 -12.58
N MET A 45 0.63 9.82 -11.61
CA MET A 45 0.94 9.65 -10.18
C MET A 45 0.26 8.37 -9.71
N VAL A 46 1.07 7.38 -9.33
CA VAL A 46 0.60 6.01 -9.08
C VAL A 46 1.21 5.42 -7.83
N ALA A 47 0.58 4.39 -7.31
CA ALA A 47 1.05 3.58 -6.21
C ALA A 47 0.99 2.09 -6.56
N ASN A 48 1.80 1.29 -5.87
CA ASN A 48 1.66 -0.16 -5.87
C ASN A 48 0.64 -0.55 -4.79
N PRO A 49 -0.53 -1.10 -5.16
CA PRO A 49 -1.57 -1.43 -4.19
C PRO A 49 -1.41 -2.81 -3.55
N LEU A 50 -0.44 -3.64 -4.00
CA LEU A 50 -0.30 -5.04 -3.58
C LEU A 50 1.16 -5.40 -3.32
N ASP A 51 1.41 -6.22 -2.31
CA ASP A 51 2.75 -6.71 -1.99
C ASP A 51 3.07 -8.00 -2.79
N ASN A 52 4.00 -7.91 -3.73
CA ASN A 52 4.49 -9.07 -4.49
C ASN A 52 5.74 -9.72 -3.88
N GLY A 53 6.12 -9.31 -2.68
CA GLY A 53 7.28 -9.81 -1.94
C GLY A 53 8.61 -9.16 -2.32
N THR A 54 8.76 -8.61 -3.51
CA THR A 54 9.97 -7.89 -3.95
C THR A 54 9.71 -6.40 -4.14
N ASN A 55 8.57 -6.05 -4.68
CA ASN A 55 8.09 -4.68 -4.97
C ASN A 55 9.11 -3.83 -5.75
N THR A 56 9.97 -4.47 -6.54
CA THR A 56 10.98 -3.75 -7.33
C THR A 56 10.34 -3.12 -8.56
N VAL A 57 10.82 -1.92 -8.94
CA VAL A 57 10.39 -1.20 -10.15
C VAL A 57 10.44 -2.08 -11.40
N PRO A 58 11.50 -2.87 -11.66
CA PRO A 58 11.53 -3.78 -12.79
C PRO A 58 10.40 -4.81 -12.81
N THR A 59 10.01 -5.32 -11.65
CA THR A 59 8.94 -6.32 -11.55
C THR A 59 7.57 -5.67 -11.72
N LEU A 60 7.34 -4.53 -11.06
CA LEU A 60 6.06 -3.83 -11.06
C LEU A 60 5.73 -3.23 -12.43
N PHE A 61 6.73 -2.66 -13.10
CA PHE A 61 6.56 -1.90 -14.34
C PHE A 61 7.19 -2.59 -15.56
N SER A 62 7.17 -3.92 -15.58
CA SER A 62 7.75 -4.74 -16.66
C SER A 62 7.08 -4.55 -18.03
N SER A 63 5.86 -4.03 -18.08
CA SER A 63 5.10 -3.78 -19.32
C SER A 63 5.41 -2.43 -19.98
N LEU A 64 6.15 -1.55 -19.29
CA LEU A 64 6.43 -0.22 -19.82
C LEU A 64 7.40 -0.25 -20.99
N PRO A 65 7.25 0.67 -21.95
CA PRO A 65 8.20 0.79 -23.06
C PRO A 65 9.51 1.46 -22.61
N ASP A 66 10.56 1.24 -23.39
CA ASP A 66 11.85 1.91 -23.20
C ASP A 66 11.69 3.44 -23.10
N PHE A 67 12.56 4.05 -22.33
CA PHE A 67 12.59 5.46 -21.96
C PHE A 67 11.49 5.88 -20.96
N SER A 68 10.65 4.95 -20.49
CA SER A 68 9.80 5.23 -19.34
C SER A 68 10.65 5.41 -18.08
N THR A 69 10.19 6.28 -17.17
CA THR A 69 10.96 6.65 -15.98
C THR A 69 10.05 6.66 -14.74
N VAL A 70 10.54 6.12 -13.64
CA VAL A 70 9.91 6.17 -12.31
C VAL A 70 10.67 7.19 -11.45
N PHE A 71 9.92 8.07 -10.79
CA PHE A 71 10.43 9.07 -9.85
C PHE A 71 9.75 8.86 -8.50
N LYS A 72 10.51 8.40 -7.52
CA LYS A 72 10.05 8.34 -6.12
C LYS A 72 10.24 9.67 -5.43
N PHE A 73 9.42 9.91 -4.41
CA PHE A 73 9.55 11.06 -3.54
C PHE A 73 9.67 10.57 -2.10
N THR A 74 10.83 10.78 -1.49
CA THR A 74 11.13 10.25 -0.15
C THR A 74 11.80 11.32 0.69
N GLY A 75 11.40 11.46 1.95
CA GLY A 75 12.02 12.42 2.86
C GLY A 75 11.90 13.89 2.41
N GLY A 76 10.83 14.23 1.66
CA GLY A 76 10.58 15.60 1.19
C GLY A 76 11.29 15.99 -0.12
N ALA A 77 11.90 15.03 -0.85
CA ALA A 77 12.60 15.28 -2.11
C ALA A 77 12.42 14.14 -3.12
N TYR A 78 12.58 14.47 -4.39
CA TYR A 78 12.63 13.44 -5.43
C TYR A 78 13.97 12.70 -5.41
N GLU A 79 13.89 11.38 -5.51
CA GLU A 79 15.04 10.54 -5.83
C GLU A 79 15.44 10.72 -7.31
N PRO A 80 16.66 10.34 -7.70
CA PRO A 80 17.04 10.28 -9.11
C PRO A 80 16.08 9.40 -9.90
N GLY A 81 15.68 9.87 -11.08
CA GLY A 81 14.77 9.10 -11.94
C GLY A 81 15.38 7.76 -12.37
N ASN A 82 14.61 6.70 -12.21
CA ASN A 82 14.97 5.36 -12.67
C ASN A 82 14.36 5.14 -14.06
N THR A 83 15.20 5.07 -15.07
CA THR A 83 14.78 5.00 -16.47
C THR A 83 15.02 3.63 -17.05
N LEU A 84 14.05 3.10 -17.78
CA LEU A 84 14.14 1.89 -18.57
C LEU A 84 14.86 2.20 -19.90
N ILE A 85 16.01 1.56 -20.14
CA ILE A 85 16.81 1.75 -21.36
C ILE A 85 17.20 0.39 -21.92
N PHE A 86 16.81 0.12 -23.16
CA PHE A 86 17.06 -1.16 -23.84
C PHE A 86 16.65 -2.39 -23.02
N GLY A 87 15.48 -2.30 -22.38
CA GLY A 87 14.91 -3.39 -21.57
C GLY A 87 15.54 -3.55 -20.18
N ALA A 88 16.41 -2.63 -19.74
CA ALA A 88 17.02 -2.66 -18.41
C ALA A 88 16.74 -1.35 -17.65
N TRP A 89 16.31 -1.47 -16.39
CA TRP A 89 16.15 -0.33 -15.49
C TRP A 89 17.51 0.12 -14.95
N GLY A 90 17.72 1.41 -14.83
CA GLY A 90 18.97 2.02 -14.33
C GLY A 90 19.31 1.57 -12.90
N ASP A 91 18.30 1.48 -12.03
CA ASP A 91 18.40 0.86 -10.72
C ASP A 91 17.44 -0.34 -10.62
N PRO A 92 17.96 -1.57 -10.71
CA PRO A 92 17.14 -2.78 -10.62
C PRO A 92 16.61 -3.07 -9.21
N ASN A 93 17.12 -2.38 -8.18
CA ASN A 93 16.77 -2.59 -6.78
C ASN A 93 15.82 -1.52 -6.24
N GLN A 94 15.52 -0.46 -6.99
CA GLN A 94 14.55 0.53 -6.55
C GLN A 94 13.19 -0.15 -6.36
N THR A 95 12.57 0.09 -5.21
CA THR A 95 11.28 -0.49 -4.81
C THR A 95 10.18 0.55 -4.75
N LEU A 96 8.93 0.10 -4.86
CA LEU A 96 7.73 0.87 -4.57
C LEU A 96 6.80 -0.03 -3.74
N PHE A 97 6.80 0.15 -2.43
CA PHE A 97 5.95 -0.63 -1.53
C PHE A 97 4.52 -0.08 -1.46
N PRO A 98 3.53 -0.90 -1.05
CA PRO A 98 2.20 -0.41 -0.72
C PRO A 98 2.26 0.76 0.29
N GLY A 99 1.48 1.81 0.01
CA GLY A 99 1.51 3.07 0.77
C GLY A 99 2.46 4.14 0.23
N GLU A 100 3.45 3.76 -0.59
CA GLU A 100 4.33 4.71 -1.28
C GLU A 100 3.71 5.17 -2.60
N GLY A 101 3.95 6.43 -2.95
CA GLY A 101 3.61 6.99 -4.26
C GLY A 101 4.84 7.20 -5.14
N ALA A 102 4.62 7.22 -6.45
CA ALA A 102 5.62 7.58 -7.44
C ALA A 102 5.00 8.30 -8.64
N PHE A 103 5.78 9.16 -9.30
CA PHE A 103 5.48 9.52 -10.68
C PHE A 103 6.06 8.50 -11.64
N VAL A 104 5.23 8.07 -12.57
CA VAL A 104 5.65 7.21 -13.69
C VAL A 104 5.42 7.96 -14.99
N ASN A 105 6.49 8.22 -15.72
CA ASN A 105 6.42 8.73 -17.08
C ASN A 105 6.33 7.57 -18.06
N ASN A 106 5.15 7.36 -18.65
CA ASN A 106 4.99 6.43 -19.76
C ASN A 106 5.48 7.09 -21.05
N ALA A 107 6.62 6.63 -21.57
CA ALA A 107 7.21 7.14 -22.81
C ALA A 107 6.50 6.64 -24.09
N GLY A 108 5.55 5.72 -23.97
CA GLY A 108 4.74 5.22 -25.08
C GLY A 108 3.79 6.27 -25.62
N ALA A 109 3.34 6.06 -26.86
CA ALA A 109 2.35 6.94 -27.52
C ALA A 109 0.90 6.58 -27.16
N THR A 110 0.70 5.47 -26.45
CA THR A 110 -0.63 4.97 -26.05
C THR A 110 -0.65 4.65 -24.55
N THR A 111 -1.85 4.58 -24.00
CA THR A 111 -2.05 4.11 -22.64
C THR A 111 -1.45 2.70 -22.48
N ASN A 112 -0.70 2.50 -21.40
CA ASN A 112 -0.15 1.22 -21.00
C ASN A 112 -0.85 0.77 -19.71
N THR A 113 -1.44 -0.42 -19.70
CA THR A 113 -2.05 -0.99 -18.50
C THR A 113 -0.98 -1.77 -17.73
N VAL A 114 -0.67 -1.32 -16.53
CA VAL A 114 0.17 -2.03 -15.58
C VAL A 114 -0.71 -2.90 -14.69
N THR A 115 -0.36 -4.18 -14.57
CA THR A 115 -1.07 -5.12 -13.69
C THR A 115 -0.21 -5.41 -12.47
N PHE A 116 -0.65 -4.94 -11.32
CA PHE A 116 -0.08 -5.31 -10.03
C PHE A 116 -0.70 -6.63 -9.55
N VAL A 117 0.15 -7.55 -9.12
CA VAL A 117 -0.27 -8.86 -8.57
C VAL A 117 0.49 -9.08 -7.27
N GLY A 118 -0.21 -9.45 -6.20
CA GLY A 118 0.43 -9.65 -4.91
C GLY A 118 -0.58 -9.89 -3.79
N GLU A 119 -0.06 -9.95 -2.59
CA GLU A 119 -0.87 -10.07 -1.37
C GLU A 119 -1.49 -8.73 -0.99
N VAL A 120 -2.71 -8.78 -0.47
CA VAL A 120 -3.37 -7.61 0.13
C VAL A 120 -2.74 -7.35 1.50
N VAL A 121 -2.17 -6.16 1.67
CA VAL A 121 -1.60 -5.70 2.94
C VAL A 121 -2.68 -4.99 3.75
N GLY A 122 -2.63 -5.10 5.07
CA GLY A 122 -3.49 -4.32 5.98
C GLY A 122 -4.45 -5.15 6.82
N ASP A 123 -4.46 -6.49 6.70
CA ASP A 123 -5.17 -7.32 7.68
C ASP A 123 -4.49 -7.17 9.06
N GLY A 124 -5.27 -6.74 10.05
CA GLY A 124 -4.77 -6.45 11.41
C GLY A 124 -4.18 -5.05 11.65
N GLY A 125 -4.18 -4.19 10.64
CA GLY A 125 -3.73 -2.79 10.73
C GLY A 125 -2.33 -2.54 10.17
N SER A 126 -2.20 -1.44 9.43
CA SER A 126 -0.94 -0.94 8.88
C SER A 126 -0.83 0.56 9.14
N THR A 127 0.38 1.07 9.28
CA THR A 127 0.62 2.50 9.50
C THR A 127 1.50 3.07 8.41
N ASN A 128 1.03 4.13 7.77
CA ASN A 128 1.83 4.95 6.88
C ASN A 128 2.25 6.22 7.64
N SER A 129 3.54 6.34 7.97
CA SER A 129 4.05 7.47 8.75
C SER A 129 4.44 8.61 7.82
N LEU A 130 3.69 9.70 7.86
CA LEU A 130 3.93 10.92 7.10
C LEU A 130 4.81 11.87 7.90
N ILE A 131 5.79 12.48 7.26
CA ILE A 131 6.62 13.54 7.86
C ILE A 131 5.94 14.90 7.73
N SER A 132 6.34 15.87 8.53
CA SER A 132 6.00 17.28 8.29
C SER A 132 6.53 17.74 6.94
N GLY A 133 5.73 18.46 6.16
CA GLY A 133 6.02 18.87 4.80
C GLY A 133 5.37 17.96 3.76
N PHE A 134 5.95 17.90 2.56
CA PHE A 134 5.39 17.11 1.47
C PHE A 134 5.69 15.62 1.59
N ASN A 135 4.68 14.81 1.37
CA ASN A 135 4.73 13.35 1.26
C ASN A 135 3.99 12.93 0.00
N MET A 136 4.55 12.01 -0.78
CA MET A 136 3.87 11.36 -1.90
C MET A 136 3.51 9.95 -1.47
N VAL A 137 2.23 9.70 -1.28
CA VAL A 137 1.72 8.50 -0.62
C VAL A 137 0.45 7.96 -1.26
N SER A 138 0.04 6.80 -0.82
CA SER A 138 -1.22 6.15 -1.17
C SER A 138 -1.77 5.37 0.02
N SER A 139 -2.97 4.81 -0.13
CA SER A 139 -3.46 3.76 0.76
C SER A 139 -2.54 2.54 0.71
N ILE A 140 -2.20 1.97 1.88
CA ILE A 140 -1.46 0.70 1.96
C ILE A 140 -2.33 -0.45 1.46
N SER A 141 -3.62 -0.42 1.78
CA SER A 141 -4.56 -1.46 1.33
C SER A 141 -5.21 -1.07 0.01
N PRO A 142 -5.56 -2.03 -0.86
CA PRO A 142 -6.19 -1.78 -2.15
C PRO A 142 -7.69 -1.46 -2.00
N VAL A 143 -7.98 -0.42 -1.23
CA VAL A 143 -9.34 0.10 -0.99
C VAL A 143 -9.41 1.52 -1.54
N ALA A 144 -10.46 1.81 -2.29
CA ALA A 144 -10.78 3.14 -2.78
C ALA A 144 -11.78 3.83 -1.84
N GLY A 145 -11.75 5.15 -1.78
CA GLY A 145 -12.72 5.92 -1.02
C GLY A 145 -12.22 7.28 -0.57
N GLY A 146 -13.02 7.95 0.24
CA GLY A 146 -12.66 9.22 0.86
C GLY A 146 -11.51 9.07 1.84
N LEU A 147 -10.54 9.96 1.76
CA LEU A 147 -9.33 9.90 2.59
C LEU A 147 -9.66 9.86 4.08
N THR A 148 -10.63 10.65 4.52
CA THR A 148 -11.01 10.73 5.92
C THR A 148 -12.10 9.72 6.29
N ALA A 149 -13.14 9.60 5.45
CA ALA A 149 -14.31 8.80 5.77
C ALA A 149 -14.08 7.30 5.63
N ASP A 150 -13.33 6.88 4.60
CA ASP A 150 -13.18 5.47 4.24
C ASP A 150 -11.76 4.95 4.51
N LEU A 151 -10.74 5.79 4.25
CA LEU A 151 -9.33 5.39 4.35
C LEU A 151 -8.68 5.78 5.69
N GLY A 152 -9.40 6.50 6.57
CA GLY A 152 -9.02 6.74 7.96
C GLY A 152 -7.88 7.75 8.15
N LEU A 153 -7.57 8.60 7.16
CA LEU A 153 -6.62 9.69 7.35
C LEU A 153 -7.19 10.69 8.38
N THR A 154 -6.38 11.09 9.33
CA THR A 154 -6.72 12.11 10.33
C THR A 154 -5.87 13.36 10.12
N PRO A 155 -6.27 14.25 9.18
CA PRO A 155 -5.49 15.44 8.87
C PRO A 155 -5.58 16.48 9.99
N ASN A 156 -4.57 17.33 10.07
CA ASN A 156 -4.63 18.54 10.90
C ASN A 156 -5.15 19.73 10.08
N ASP A 157 -5.61 20.77 10.77
CA ASP A 157 -5.99 22.01 10.08
C ASP A 157 -4.81 22.56 9.28
N PHE A 158 -5.10 22.96 8.04
CA PHE A 158 -4.19 23.43 6.99
C PHE A 158 -3.36 22.37 6.29
N ASP A 159 -3.53 21.08 6.60
CA ASP A 159 -3.00 20.04 5.71
C ASP A 159 -3.68 20.12 4.35
N THR A 160 -2.90 19.94 3.29
CA THR A 160 -3.41 20.12 1.92
C THR A 160 -3.06 18.92 1.06
N VAL A 161 -4.05 18.34 0.40
CA VAL A 161 -3.91 17.25 -0.56
C VAL A 161 -3.87 17.81 -1.98
N PHE A 162 -3.01 17.22 -2.81
CA PHE A 162 -2.88 17.51 -4.24
C PHE A 162 -2.97 16.20 -5.01
N GLU A 163 -4.02 16.07 -5.79
CA GLU A 163 -4.25 14.97 -6.73
C GLU A 163 -3.68 15.35 -8.09
N PHE A 164 -3.35 14.33 -8.90
CA PHE A 164 -2.77 14.54 -10.22
C PHE A 164 -3.53 13.72 -11.25
N GLU A 165 -4.20 14.39 -12.15
CA GLU A 165 -5.00 13.77 -13.19
C GLU A 165 -4.68 14.36 -14.56
N ASN A 166 -4.72 13.51 -15.59
CA ASN A 166 -4.56 13.95 -16.99
C ASN A 166 -3.30 14.80 -17.22
N GLY A 167 -2.21 14.51 -16.52
CA GLY A 167 -0.93 15.20 -16.69
C GLY A 167 -0.81 16.54 -15.94
N ALA A 168 -1.75 16.87 -15.04
CA ALA A 168 -1.74 18.12 -14.27
C ALA A 168 -2.20 17.91 -12.82
N TYR A 169 -1.71 18.77 -11.93
CA TYR A 169 -2.25 18.85 -10.58
C TYR A 169 -3.64 19.48 -10.56
N LEU A 170 -4.54 18.86 -9.81
CA LEU A 170 -5.79 19.48 -9.43
C LEU A 170 -5.53 20.61 -8.39
N PRO A 171 -6.45 21.56 -8.23
CA PRO A 171 -6.36 22.55 -7.15
C PRO A 171 -6.19 21.86 -5.78
N GLY A 172 -5.26 22.35 -4.98
CA GLY A 172 -5.03 21.82 -3.64
C GLY A 172 -6.31 21.85 -2.80
N ASN A 173 -6.64 20.75 -2.16
CA ASN A 173 -7.77 20.61 -1.26
C ASN A 173 -7.24 20.67 0.18
N THR A 174 -7.62 21.74 0.89
CA THR A 174 -7.10 22.03 2.25
C THR A 174 -8.13 21.65 3.29
N TYR A 175 -7.67 20.98 4.33
CA TYR A 175 -8.47 20.65 5.52
C TYR A 175 -8.51 21.85 6.48
N ILE A 176 -9.70 22.36 6.80
CA ILE A 176 -9.87 23.54 7.65
C ILE A 176 -11.09 23.35 8.54
N PHE A 177 -10.92 23.59 9.85
CA PHE A 177 -12.01 23.50 10.85
C PHE A 177 -12.78 22.18 10.83
N GLY A 178 -12.06 21.08 10.64
CA GLY A 178 -12.64 19.75 10.69
C GLY A 178 -13.28 19.26 9.38
N ALA A 179 -13.04 19.95 8.25
CA ALA A 179 -13.56 19.55 6.96
C ALA A 179 -12.62 19.91 5.79
N TRP A 180 -12.67 19.13 4.73
CA TRP A 180 -12.02 19.44 3.46
C TRP A 180 -12.78 20.54 2.70
N GLY A 181 -12.07 21.55 2.21
CA GLY A 181 -12.67 22.68 1.51
C GLY A 181 -13.37 22.30 0.19
N GLY A 182 -12.89 21.27 -0.47
CA GLY A 182 -13.45 20.71 -1.72
C GLY A 182 -14.29 19.43 -1.52
N GLY A 183 -14.58 19.04 -0.27
CA GLY A 183 -15.11 17.71 0.07
C GLY A 183 -13.97 16.71 0.31
N ASP A 184 -14.30 15.54 0.86
CA ASP A 184 -13.30 14.50 1.16
C ASP A 184 -12.67 13.97 -0.13
N PRO A 185 -11.32 14.10 -0.33
CA PRO A 185 -10.65 13.62 -1.54
C PRO A 185 -10.91 12.14 -1.77
N GLN A 186 -11.25 11.76 -3.00
CA GLN A 186 -11.60 10.39 -3.37
C GLN A 186 -10.42 9.75 -4.08
N ILE A 187 -9.77 8.80 -3.40
CA ILE A 187 -8.58 8.12 -3.92
C ILE A 187 -8.96 6.75 -4.47
N ALA A 188 -8.56 6.49 -5.71
CA ALA A 188 -8.76 5.19 -6.34
C ALA A 188 -7.67 4.19 -5.94
N VAL A 189 -7.94 2.89 -6.16
CA VAL A 189 -6.93 1.84 -5.94
C VAL A 189 -5.78 2.02 -6.94
N GLY A 190 -4.54 2.09 -6.44
CA GLY A 190 -3.36 2.32 -7.26
C GLY A 190 -3.08 3.78 -7.59
N GLU A 191 -3.90 4.69 -7.09
CA GLU A 191 -3.66 6.12 -7.16
C GLU A 191 -2.79 6.59 -6.00
N ALA A 192 -1.85 7.50 -6.29
CA ALA A 192 -1.10 8.22 -5.29
C ALA A 192 -1.50 9.70 -5.27
N PHE A 193 -1.18 10.37 -4.20
CA PHE A 193 -1.39 11.81 -4.04
C PHE A 193 -0.26 12.45 -3.25
N PHE A 194 -0.11 13.76 -3.36
CA PHE A 194 0.69 14.51 -2.41
C PHE A 194 -0.16 14.99 -1.25
N ILE A 195 0.44 14.96 -0.05
CA ILE A 195 -0.06 15.69 1.10
C ILE A 195 1.03 16.59 1.66
N SER A 196 0.73 17.87 1.84
CA SER A 196 1.53 18.80 2.63
C SER A 196 1.01 18.80 4.06
N ALA A 197 1.72 18.12 4.96
CA ALA A 197 1.36 17.98 6.36
C ALA A 197 2.06 19.02 7.22
N GLY A 198 1.32 19.75 8.06
CA GLY A 198 1.89 20.73 8.99
C GLY A 198 2.72 20.10 10.10
N SER A 199 2.41 18.85 10.46
CA SER A 199 3.15 18.02 11.41
C SER A 199 3.15 16.57 10.96
N ALA A 200 3.97 15.73 11.59
CA ALA A 200 3.97 14.29 11.31
C ALA A 200 2.60 13.67 11.64
N ILE A 201 2.15 12.73 10.81
CA ILE A 201 0.89 12.01 10.95
C ILE A 201 1.19 10.51 10.86
N ASP A 202 0.71 9.73 11.81
CA ASP A 202 0.64 8.28 11.68
C ASP A 202 -0.73 7.91 11.10
N TRP A 203 -0.77 7.65 9.80
CA TRP A 203 -1.97 7.24 9.11
C TRP A 203 -2.18 5.74 9.30
N VAL A 204 -3.02 5.42 10.28
CA VAL A 204 -3.34 4.02 10.63
C VAL A 204 -4.52 3.56 9.78
N GLN A 205 -4.31 2.47 9.04
CA GLN A 205 -5.34 1.83 8.23
C GLN A 205 -5.59 0.42 8.76
N SER A 206 -6.85 0.07 8.95
CA SER A 206 -7.26 -1.28 9.35
C SER A 206 -8.43 -1.72 8.49
N PHE A 207 -8.23 -2.80 7.75
CA PHE A 207 -9.29 -3.45 6.99
C PHE A 207 -9.43 -4.89 7.50
N SER A 208 -10.65 -5.38 7.52
CA SER A 208 -10.95 -6.79 7.80
C SER A 208 -11.60 -7.39 6.56
N PHE A 209 -11.08 -8.52 6.13
CA PHE A 209 -11.60 -9.28 4.99
C PHE A 209 -12.47 -10.44 5.46
#